data_67e1808b6c4150fc9ef6a787ba2e65d7
#
_entry.id   67e1808b6c4150fc9ef6a787ba2e65d7
#
_cell.length_a   1.000
_cell.length_b   1.000
_cell.length_c   1.000
_cell.angle_alpha   90.00
_cell.angle_beta   90.00
_cell.angle_gamma   90.00
#
_symmetry.space_group_name_H-M   'P 1'
#
loop_
_entity.id
_entity.type
_entity.pdbx_description
1 polymer ?
#
loop_
_entity_poly.entity_id
_entity_poly.type
_entity_poly.pdbx_seq_one_letter_code
_entity_poly.pdbx_strand_id
1 'polypeptide(L)'
;MDSLIEEIPGVLVDVGERPARLREITDVRRFETLRPVWDELLQRDPNATIFQSWEWQFTWWRHFGGGNLHILLVSDPPENRELCAIVPLTTRPYVFPWLRELSFIGSGVSDYLDLICLPDWAPSAVKAVLDFIRSDTRRWDFVDLHQIPPGGAARLAAEFMGELNHGLSVECVDHETCAFVPLPDSWEEYQKSLGKSLRSNIGYYERSLRKHYNLSIGCATEDELDKEMNSLFRLHSRRWHSRHQPGVMAGGRIRRFHKDVAKRLLDRGRLRLYYLKLDGVTQAALYCFTFKDTMYYYLGGFEPRLAKYGLGTILTAHAIRDTIELGLSRFDMLRGREDYKNRWRSETLPNRRLFISKPGVRSRTARALHGCERRIECAFKERAARSHSAKQRPRDS
;
A
#
# COMPACT_ATOMS: atom_id res chain seq x y z
N MET A 1 19.09 -23.47 -2.47
CA MET A 1 18.23 -22.44 -3.09
C MET A 1 17.69 -22.90 -4.45
N ASP A 2 18.49 -23.57 -5.25
CA ASP A 2 18.12 -23.99 -6.61
C ASP A 2 17.02 -25.06 -6.71
N SER A 3 16.89 -25.98 -5.74
CA SER A 3 15.94 -27.10 -5.82
C SER A 3 14.45 -26.70 -5.77
N LEU A 4 14.10 -25.61 -5.10
CA LEU A 4 12.70 -25.18 -4.97
C LEU A 4 12.12 -24.57 -6.26
N ILE A 5 12.97 -24.00 -7.08
CA ILE A 5 12.58 -23.34 -8.34
C ILE A 5 12.74 -24.31 -9.54
N GLU A 6 13.68 -25.26 -9.47
CA GLU A 6 14.00 -26.17 -10.58
C GLU A 6 12.88 -27.14 -10.96
N GLU A 7 12.08 -27.60 -10.00
CA GLU A 7 10.98 -28.54 -10.24
C GLU A 7 9.75 -27.94 -10.93
N ILE A 8 9.75 -26.63 -11.18
CA ILE A 8 8.62 -25.96 -11.82
C ILE A 8 8.89 -25.83 -13.33
N PRO A 9 8.03 -26.37 -14.20
CA PRO A 9 8.17 -26.20 -15.64
C PRO A 9 8.23 -24.71 -15.99
N GLY A 10 9.25 -24.31 -16.74
CA GLY A 10 9.42 -22.92 -17.18
C GLY A 10 9.37 -22.80 -18.69
N VAL A 11 8.78 -21.74 -19.19
CA VAL A 11 8.76 -21.38 -20.60
C VAL A 11 9.86 -20.34 -20.84
N LEU A 12 10.68 -20.56 -21.86
CA LEU A 12 11.61 -19.54 -22.35
C LEU A 12 10.79 -18.48 -23.10
N VAL A 13 10.94 -17.24 -22.70
CA VAL A 13 10.30 -16.10 -23.35
C VAL A 13 11.40 -15.27 -23.99
N ASP A 14 11.34 -15.09 -25.30
CA ASP A 14 12.21 -14.18 -26.01
C ASP A 14 11.66 -12.76 -25.85
N VAL A 15 12.26 -12.02 -24.93
CA VAL A 15 11.79 -10.68 -24.55
C VAL A 15 12.73 -9.58 -25.04
N GLY A 16 13.46 -9.81 -26.13
CA GLY A 16 14.38 -8.85 -26.73
C GLY A 16 15.83 -9.03 -26.30
N GLU A 17 16.51 -7.99 -25.80
CA GLU A 17 17.96 -8.02 -25.57
C GLU A 17 18.45 -9.09 -24.56
N ARG A 18 17.58 -9.54 -23.66
CA ARG A 18 17.89 -10.58 -22.66
C ARG A 18 16.76 -11.60 -22.60
N PRO A 19 16.96 -12.84 -23.08
CA PRO A 19 15.96 -13.90 -22.90
C PRO A 19 15.70 -14.13 -21.41
N ALA A 20 14.47 -14.45 -21.07
CA ALA A 20 14.06 -14.72 -19.69
C ALA A 20 13.33 -16.06 -19.60
N ARG A 21 13.47 -16.76 -18.48
CA ARG A 21 12.66 -17.93 -18.16
C ARG A 21 11.54 -17.54 -17.22
N LEU A 22 10.31 -17.77 -17.65
CA LEU A 22 9.09 -17.55 -16.86
C LEU A 22 8.59 -18.86 -16.26
N ARG A 23 8.31 -18.86 -14.97
CA ARG A 23 7.65 -19.95 -14.24
C ARG A 23 6.44 -19.42 -13.50
N GLU A 24 5.35 -20.17 -13.50
CA GLU A 24 4.12 -19.83 -12.80
C GLU A 24 3.93 -20.75 -11.59
N ILE A 25 3.70 -20.18 -10.41
CA ILE A 25 3.29 -20.89 -9.20
C ILE A 25 1.81 -20.61 -8.96
N THR A 26 1.04 -21.69 -8.87
CA THR A 26 -0.40 -21.67 -8.63
C THR A 26 -0.79 -22.33 -7.31
N ASP A 27 0.16 -22.98 -6.64
CA ASP A 27 -0.04 -23.68 -5.36
C ASP A 27 0.36 -22.78 -4.18
N VAL A 28 -0.55 -22.63 -3.22
CA VAL A 28 -0.32 -21.85 -2.00
C VAL A 28 0.80 -22.40 -1.11
N ARG A 29 1.02 -23.72 -1.10
CA ARG A 29 2.11 -24.32 -0.33
C ARG A 29 3.46 -23.90 -0.90
N ARG A 30 3.58 -23.85 -2.23
CA ARG A 30 4.77 -23.32 -2.89
C ARG A 30 4.93 -21.83 -2.65
N PHE A 31 3.85 -21.04 -2.64
CA PHE A 31 3.92 -19.64 -2.24
C PHE A 31 4.50 -19.48 -0.83
N GLU A 32 4.10 -20.34 0.10
CA GLU A 32 4.62 -20.31 1.48
C GLU A 32 6.14 -20.54 1.52
N THR A 33 6.65 -21.47 0.73
CA THR A 33 8.09 -21.81 0.70
C THR A 33 8.95 -20.76 -0.02
N LEU A 34 8.36 -19.84 -0.79
CA LEU A 34 9.10 -18.78 -1.50
C LEU A 34 9.70 -17.71 -0.59
N ARG A 35 9.34 -17.66 0.69
CA ARG A 35 9.72 -16.58 1.60
C ARG A 35 11.21 -16.23 1.55
N PRO A 36 12.18 -17.16 1.62
CA PRO A 36 13.60 -16.82 1.62
C PRO A 36 14.03 -16.09 0.34
N VAL A 37 13.67 -16.62 -0.83
CA VAL A 37 14.04 -16.00 -2.12
C VAL A 37 13.26 -14.71 -2.38
N TRP A 38 12.05 -14.61 -1.85
CA TRP A 38 11.24 -13.39 -1.88
C TRP A 38 11.91 -12.27 -1.08
N ASP A 39 12.30 -12.56 0.16
CA ASP A 39 12.95 -11.59 1.04
C ASP A 39 14.29 -11.12 0.44
N GLU A 40 15.08 -12.02 -0.16
CA GLU A 40 16.34 -11.68 -0.82
C GLU A 40 16.11 -10.70 -1.98
N LEU A 41 15.20 -11.03 -2.92
CA LEU A 41 14.91 -10.17 -4.07
C LEU A 41 14.30 -8.83 -3.62
N LEU A 42 13.41 -8.86 -2.64
CA LEU A 42 12.78 -7.66 -2.07
C LEU A 42 13.81 -6.67 -1.51
N GLN A 43 14.89 -7.16 -0.89
CA GLN A 43 15.96 -6.29 -0.39
C GLN A 43 16.77 -5.66 -1.53
N ARG A 44 16.97 -6.39 -2.63
CA ARG A 44 17.74 -5.95 -3.79
C ARG A 44 16.98 -5.01 -4.72
N ASP A 45 15.66 -5.01 -4.70
CA ASP A 45 14.83 -4.09 -5.49
C ASP A 45 14.75 -2.72 -4.82
N PRO A 46 15.38 -1.65 -5.35
CA PRO A 46 15.41 -0.33 -4.70
C PRO A 46 14.02 0.32 -4.57
N ASN A 47 13.07 -0.07 -5.41
CA ASN A 47 11.72 0.49 -5.46
C ASN A 47 10.70 -0.31 -4.62
N ALA A 48 11.12 -1.45 -4.06
CA ALA A 48 10.23 -2.28 -3.25
C ALA A 48 9.74 -1.53 -2.00
N THR A 49 8.48 -1.77 -1.67
CA THR A 49 7.80 -1.19 -0.50
C THR A 49 7.39 -2.27 0.49
N ILE A 50 6.92 -1.87 1.67
CA ILE A 50 6.41 -2.80 2.69
C ILE A 50 5.24 -3.65 2.17
N PHE A 51 4.43 -3.12 1.24
CA PHE A 51 3.26 -3.81 0.67
C PHE A 51 3.62 -4.97 -0.25
N GLN A 52 4.85 -5.03 -0.74
CA GLN A 52 5.39 -6.12 -1.52
C GLN A 52 6.12 -7.17 -0.65
N SER A 53 6.22 -6.95 0.67
CA SER A 53 6.81 -7.94 1.57
C SER A 53 6.02 -9.25 1.56
N TRP A 54 6.72 -10.37 1.76
CA TRP A 54 6.09 -11.69 1.82
C TRP A 54 5.03 -11.74 2.95
N GLU A 55 5.30 -11.11 4.10
CA GLU A 55 4.38 -11.02 5.22
C GLU A 55 3.06 -10.37 4.82
N TRP A 56 3.11 -9.30 4.04
CA TRP A 56 1.91 -8.62 3.54
C TRP A 56 1.17 -9.43 2.49
N GLN A 57 1.87 -9.86 1.44
CA GLN A 57 1.32 -10.52 0.27
C GLN A 57 0.72 -11.91 0.62
N PHE A 58 1.46 -12.72 1.39
CA PHE A 58 0.98 -14.03 1.82
C PHE A 58 -0.18 -13.92 2.81
N THR A 59 -0.14 -12.96 3.76
CA THR A 59 -1.25 -12.73 4.66
C THR A 59 -2.48 -12.25 3.91
N TRP A 60 -2.31 -11.36 2.92
CA TRP A 60 -3.41 -10.96 2.05
C TRP A 60 -4.05 -12.16 1.35
N TRP A 61 -3.23 -13.04 0.78
CA TRP A 61 -3.71 -14.25 0.12
C TRP A 61 -4.53 -15.12 1.08
N ARG A 62 -4.07 -15.35 2.28
CA ARG A 62 -4.78 -16.14 3.31
C ARG A 62 -6.14 -15.57 3.69
N HIS A 63 -6.29 -14.26 3.68
CA HIS A 63 -7.54 -13.60 4.08
C HIS A 63 -8.46 -13.27 2.90
N PHE A 64 -7.93 -12.92 1.75
CA PHE A 64 -8.70 -12.40 0.62
C PHE A 64 -8.55 -13.25 -0.64
N GLY A 65 -7.63 -14.19 -0.69
CA GLY A 65 -7.44 -15.12 -1.80
C GLY A 65 -8.67 -16.00 -1.96
N GLY A 66 -9.48 -15.75 -2.98
CA GLY A 66 -10.68 -16.53 -3.32
C GLY A 66 -10.74 -16.85 -4.80
N GLY A 67 -9.62 -16.64 -5.51
CA GLY A 67 -9.47 -16.88 -6.94
C GLY A 67 -8.29 -17.79 -7.24
N ASN A 68 -7.74 -17.68 -8.45
CA ASN A 68 -6.56 -18.41 -8.87
C ASN A 68 -5.29 -17.62 -8.54
N LEU A 69 -4.32 -18.28 -7.95
CA LEU A 69 -2.99 -17.76 -7.66
C LEU A 69 -2.11 -17.80 -8.92
N HIS A 70 -1.39 -16.73 -9.18
CA HIS A 70 -0.41 -16.59 -10.26
C HIS A 70 0.83 -15.86 -9.75
N ILE A 71 1.77 -16.57 -9.09
CA ILE A 71 3.07 -15.98 -8.78
C ILE A 71 4.00 -16.29 -9.94
N LEU A 72 4.37 -15.25 -10.69
CA LEU A 72 5.28 -15.41 -11.79
C LEU A 72 6.71 -15.17 -11.30
N LEU A 73 7.58 -16.11 -11.58
CA LEU A 73 9.01 -16.04 -11.31
C LEU A 73 9.74 -15.85 -12.64
N VAL A 74 10.49 -14.77 -12.75
CA VAL A 74 11.34 -14.46 -13.91
C VAL A 74 12.78 -14.66 -13.51
N SER A 75 13.49 -15.52 -14.23
CA SER A 75 14.90 -15.82 -13.98
C SER A 75 15.74 -15.71 -15.23
N ASP A 76 17.04 -15.46 -15.06
CA ASP A 76 18.04 -15.53 -16.11
C ASP A 76 18.08 -16.94 -16.74
N PRO A 77 18.34 -17.07 -18.07
CA PRO A 77 18.48 -18.35 -18.73
C PRO A 77 19.67 -19.18 -18.23
N PRO A 78 19.85 -20.43 -18.74
CA PRO A 78 20.32 -21.60 -18.01
C PRO A 78 21.67 -21.51 -17.28
N GLU A 79 22.47 -20.51 -17.53
CA GLU A 79 23.84 -20.46 -16.96
C GLU A 79 23.88 -19.85 -15.55
N ASN A 80 23.08 -18.82 -15.23
CA ASN A 80 23.13 -18.13 -13.93
C ASN A 80 21.95 -18.44 -13.00
N ARG A 81 20.81 -18.91 -13.49
CA ARG A 81 19.61 -19.30 -12.74
C ARG A 81 19.15 -18.30 -11.67
N GLU A 82 19.61 -17.05 -11.78
CA GLU A 82 19.28 -16.01 -10.83
C GLU A 82 17.80 -15.62 -10.94
N LEU A 83 17.09 -15.52 -9.80
CA LEU A 83 15.75 -14.97 -9.75
C LEU A 83 15.83 -13.45 -9.88
N CYS A 84 15.26 -12.92 -10.97
CA CYS A 84 15.37 -11.52 -11.34
C CYS A 84 14.08 -10.72 -11.08
N ALA A 85 12.92 -11.40 -11.12
CA ALA A 85 11.65 -10.77 -10.72
C ALA A 85 10.65 -11.76 -10.14
N ILE A 86 9.78 -11.25 -9.27
CA ILE A 86 8.58 -11.91 -8.75
C ILE A 86 7.38 -11.01 -9.04
N VAL A 87 6.33 -11.59 -9.66
CA VAL A 87 5.11 -10.87 -10.01
C VAL A 87 3.92 -11.52 -9.33
N PRO A 88 3.42 -10.96 -8.22
CA PRO A 88 2.33 -11.55 -7.47
C PRO A 88 0.97 -11.15 -8.05
N LEU A 89 0.37 -12.04 -8.82
CA LEU A 89 -0.93 -11.83 -9.46
C LEU A 89 -2.00 -12.80 -8.95
N THR A 90 -3.25 -12.41 -9.13
CA THR A 90 -4.42 -13.26 -8.86
C THR A 90 -5.52 -12.99 -9.88
N THR A 91 -6.21 -14.05 -10.30
CA THR A 91 -7.47 -13.93 -11.05
C THR A 91 -8.63 -14.23 -10.13
N ARG A 92 -9.59 -13.31 -10.02
CA ARG A 92 -10.75 -13.44 -9.14
C ARG A 92 -12.03 -12.96 -9.83
N PRO A 93 -13.22 -13.43 -9.37
CA PRO A 93 -14.46 -12.80 -9.75
C PRO A 93 -14.47 -11.31 -9.40
N TYR A 94 -14.92 -10.47 -10.31
CA TYR A 94 -15.17 -9.05 -10.07
C TYR A 94 -16.62 -8.84 -9.56
N VAL A 95 -17.34 -7.83 -9.94
CA VAL A 95 -18.74 -7.58 -9.51
C VAL A 95 -19.67 -8.79 -9.76
N PHE A 96 -19.46 -9.52 -10.86
CA PHE A 96 -20.23 -10.71 -11.23
C PHE A 96 -19.33 -11.96 -11.26
N PRO A 97 -19.83 -13.15 -10.86
CA PRO A 97 -19.04 -14.40 -10.87
C PRO A 97 -18.44 -14.79 -12.23
N TRP A 98 -19.09 -14.38 -13.31
CA TRP A 98 -18.64 -14.68 -14.69
C TRP A 98 -17.64 -13.66 -15.25
N LEU A 99 -17.41 -12.55 -14.54
CA LEU A 99 -16.47 -11.51 -14.94
C LEU A 99 -15.19 -11.62 -14.12
N ARG A 100 -14.06 -11.95 -14.76
CA ARG A 100 -12.80 -12.26 -14.09
C ARG A 100 -11.79 -11.14 -14.28
N GLU A 101 -11.31 -10.65 -13.17
CA GLU A 101 -10.24 -9.66 -13.04
C GLU A 101 -8.90 -10.35 -12.79
N LEU A 102 -7.87 -9.99 -13.55
CA LEU A 102 -6.47 -10.26 -13.19
C LEU A 102 -5.88 -9.01 -12.56
N SER A 103 -5.40 -9.11 -11.33
CA SER A 103 -4.85 -7.99 -10.57
C SER A 103 -3.69 -8.42 -9.67
N PHE A 104 -2.97 -7.44 -9.09
CA PHE A 104 -1.97 -7.74 -8.08
C PHE A 104 -2.59 -8.34 -6.83
N ILE A 105 -1.87 -9.29 -6.19
CA ILE A 105 -2.11 -9.65 -4.78
C ILE A 105 -1.87 -8.39 -3.95
N GLY A 106 -2.70 -8.18 -2.91
CA GLY A 106 -2.63 -6.94 -2.11
C GLY A 106 -3.65 -5.88 -2.54
N SER A 107 -4.30 -6.02 -3.69
CA SER A 107 -5.32 -5.08 -4.18
C SER A 107 -6.40 -4.81 -3.14
N GLY A 108 -6.78 -3.53 -3.00
CA GLY A 108 -7.82 -3.06 -2.08
C GLY A 108 -7.32 -2.65 -0.68
N VAL A 109 -6.16 -3.13 -0.22
CA VAL A 109 -5.60 -2.79 1.08
C VAL A 109 -4.18 -2.23 1.02
N SER A 110 -3.56 -2.21 -0.14
CA SER A 110 -2.19 -1.70 -0.34
C SER A 110 -2.21 -0.34 -1.01
N ASP A 111 -1.23 0.49 -0.70
CA ASP A 111 -1.08 1.82 -1.28
C ASP A 111 -0.03 1.87 -2.39
N TYR A 112 0.85 0.87 -2.45
CA TYR A 112 1.82 0.65 -3.51
C TYR A 112 1.83 -0.82 -3.91
N LEU A 113 1.70 -1.10 -5.19
CA LEU A 113 1.72 -2.45 -5.75
C LEU A 113 2.54 -2.46 -7.04
N ASP A 114 3.45 -3.39 -7.12
CA ASP A 114 4.30 -3.61 -8.30
C ASP A 114 4.85 -5.03 -8.32
N LEU A 115 5.54 -5.40 -9.38
CA LEU A 115 6.44 -6.53 -9.35
C LEU A 115 7.68 -6.19 -8.52
N ILE A 116 8.27 -7.18 -7.89
CA ILE A 116 9.57 -7.08 -7.23
C ILE A 116 10.60 -7.42 -8.30
N CYS A 117 11.54 -6.51 -8.60
CA CYS A 117 12.39 -6.69 -9.76
C CYS A 117 13.76 -6.05 -9.59
N LEU A 118 14.81 -6.73 -10.03
CA LEU A 118 16.11 -6.11 -10.22
C LEU A 118 16.01 -5.04 -11.31
N PRO A 119 16.55 -3.83 -11.11
CA PRO A 119 16.37 -2.71 -12.04
C PRO A 119 16.74 -3.04 -13.50
N ASP A 120 17.86 -3.72 -13.70
CA ASP A 120 18.35 -4.09 -15.03
C ASP A 120 17.48 -5.13 -15.74
N TRP A 121 16.59 -5.79 -15.00
CA TRP A 121 15.67 -6.80 -15.50
C TRP A 121 14.24 -6.29 -15.70
N ALA A 122 13.95 -5.07 -15.32
CA ALA A 122 12.60 -4.52 -15.37
C ALA A 122 11.96 -4.60 -16.78
N PRO A 123 12.66 -4.24 -17.90
CA PRO A 123 12.11 -4.39 -19.23
C PRO A 123 11.77 -5.85 -19.58
N SER A 124 12.69 -6.79 -19.34
CA SER A 124 12.50 -8.21 -19.65
C SER A 124 11.39 -8.82 -18.78
N ALA A 125 11.34 -8.48 -17.48
CA ALA A 125 10.32 -8.95 -16.57
C ALA A 125 8.92 -8.46 -16.99
N VAL A 126 8.78 -7.20 -17.37
CA VAL A 126 7.50 -6.64 -17.83
C VAL A 126 7.06 -7.26 -19.14
N LYS A 127 7.97 -7.45 -20.11
CA LYS A 127 7.64 -8.16 -21.35
C LYS A 127 7.18 -9.59 -21.09
N ALA A 128 7.84 -10.33 -20.19
CA ALA A 128 7.43 -11.67 -19.79
C ALA A 128 6.01 -11.70 -19.16
N VAL A 129 5.68 -10.69 -18.33
CA VAL A 129 4.32 -10.52 -17.78
C VAL A 129 3.30 -10.25 -18.88
N LEU A 130 3.61 -9.38 -19.84
CA LEU A 130 2.71 -9.09 -20.95
C LEU A 130 2.48 -10.31 -21.86
N ASP A 131 3.52 -11.12 -22.07
CA ASP A 131 3.39 -12.38 -22.79
C ASP A 131 2.54 -13.40 -22.02
N PHE A 132 2.69 -13.49 -20.70
CA PHE A 132 1.82 -14.29 -19.86
C PHE A 132 0.35 -13.85 -19.98
N ILE A 133 0.08 -12.55 -19.88
CA ILE A 133 -1.26 -11.98 -20.04
C ILE A 133 -1.85 -12.33 -21.40
N ARG A 134 -1.04 -12.28 -22.45
CA ARG A 134 -1.43 -12.54 -23.82
C ARG A 134 -1.61 -14.03 -24.15
N SER A 135 -0.78 -14.91 -23.59
CA SER A 135 -0.72 -16.35 -23.92
C SER A 135 -2.00 -17.11 -23.59
N ASP A 136 -2.72 -16.72 -22.53
CA ASP A 136 -4.00 -17.33 -22.16
C ASP A 136 -5.06 -16.31 -21.74
N THR A 137 -5.64 -15.66 -22.72
CA THR A 137 -6.72 -14.69 -22.51
C THR A 137 -8.03 -15.32 -22.01
N ARG A 138 -8.11 -16.66 -21.91
CA ARG A 138 -9.27 -17.36 -21.30
C ARG A 138 -9.27 -17.27 -19.78
N ARG A 139 -8.16 -16.98 -19.14
CA ARG A 139 -8.03 -16.90 -17.69
C ARG A 139 -8.66 -15.64 -17.11
N TRP A 140 -8.77 -14.56 -17.89
CA TRP A 140 -9.24 -13.24 -17.43
C TRP A 140 -10.15 -12.60 -18.49
N ASP A 141 -10.96 -11.65 -18.08
CA ASP A 141 -11.78 -10.82 -18.97
C ASP A 141 -11.20 -9.39 -19.08
N PHE A 142 -10.53 -8.93 -18.05
CA PHE A 142 -9.73 -7.69 -18.04
C PHE A 142 -8.61 -7.80 -17.00
N VAL A 143 -7.59 -6.95 -17.18
CA VAL A 143 -6.47 -6.80 -16.24
C VAL A 143 -6.55 -5.40 -15.63
N ASP A 144 -6.38 -5.33 -14.31
CA ASP A 144 -6.36 -4.10 -13.55
C ASP A 144 -5.18 -4.07 -12.59
N LEU A 145 -4.09 -3.49 -13.05
CA LEU A 145 -2.92 -3.25 -12.22
C LEU A 145 -2.93 -1.81 -11.74
N HIS A 146 -3.26 -1.61 -10.48
CA HIS A 146 -3.37 -0.28 -9.89
C HIS A 146 -2.41 -0.08 -8.73
N GLN A 147 -2.30 1.15 -8.23
CA GLN A 147 -1.35 1.57 -7.18
C GLN A 147 0.13 1.39 -7.58
N ILE A 148 0.44 1.45 -8.88
CA ILE A 148 1.82 1.37 -9.37
C ILE A 148 2.53 2.67 -9.03
N PRO A 149 3.62 2.65 -8.22
CA PRO A 149 4.34 3.86 -7.87
C PRO A 149 5.07 4.46 -9.08
N PRO A 150 5.43 5.75 -9.08
CA PRO A 150 6.10 6.41 -10.21
C PRO A 150 7.41 5.75 -10.66
N GLY A 151 8.16 5.17 -9.72
CA GLY A 151 9.39 4.41 -9.99
C GLY A 151 9.16 2.93 -10.29
N GLY A 152 7.90 2.46 -10.28
CA GLY A 152 7.56 1.05 -10.40
C GLY A 152 7.83 0.47 -11.79
N ALA A 153 8.27 -0.80 -11.84
CA ALA A 153 8.59 -1.48 -13.09
C ALA A 153 7.34 -1.71 -13.96
N ALA A 154 6.19 -2.00 -13.37
CA ALA A 154 4.95 -2.26 -14.12
C ALA A 154 4.50 -1.07 -15.01
N ARG A 155 4.96 0.16 -14.73
CA ARG A 155 4.68 1.32 -15.62
C ARG A 155 5.20 1.12 -17.04
N LEU A 156 6.29 0.37 -17.21
CA LEU A 156 6.89 0.08 -18.53
C LEU A 156 5.93 -0.71 -19.44
N ALA A 157 4.95 -1.40 -18.87
CA ALA A 157 3.96 -2.12 -19.67
C ALA A 157 3.22 -1.22 -20.67
N ALA A 158 3.01 0.06 -20.35
CA ALA A 158 2.38 1.00 -21.27
C ALA A 158 3.26 1.33 -22.49
N GLU A 159 4.58 1.34 -22.31
CA GLU A 159 5.55 1.61 -23.36
C GLU A 159 5.66 0.42 -24.34
N PHE A 160 5.65 -0.80 -23.81
CA PHE A 160 5.77 -2.02 -24.62
C PHE A 160 4.49 -2.45 -25.32
N MET A 161 3.33 -1.95 -24.90
CA MET A 161 2.06 -2.35 -25.51
C MET A 161 1.90 -1.85 -26.96
N GLY A 162 2.55 -0.76 -27.35
CA GLY A 162 2.60 -0.31 -28.73
C GLY A 162 3.28 -1.33 -29.65
N GLU A 163 4.25 -2.06 -29.14
CA GLU A 163 4.98 -3.10 -29.86
C GLU A 163 4.22 -4.44 -29.89
N LEU A 164 3.37 -4.68 -28.89
CA LEU A 164 2.64 -5.94 -28.70
C LEU A 164 1.22 -5.94 -29.29
N ASN A 165 0.93 -5.07 -30.24
CA ASN A 165 -0.42 -4.78 -30.77
C ASN A 165 -1.12 -6.01 -31.40
N HIS A 166 -1.79 -6.82 -30.58
CA HIS A 166 -2.56 -8.01 -30.97
C HIS A 166 -4.01 -7.95 -30.50
N GLY A 167 -4.69 -6.83 -30.70
CA GLY A 167 -6.13 -6.70 -30.40
C GLY A 167 -6.46 -6.44 -28.92
N LEU A 168 -5.48 -6.20 -28.04
CA LEU A 168 -5.71 -5.74 -26.68
C LEU A 168 -5.77 -4.21 -26.62
N SER A 169 -6.69 -3.67 -25.82
CA SER A 169 -6.74 -2.24 -25.54
C SER A 169 -6.08 -1.97 -24.19
N VAL A 170 -5.18 -1.00 -24.14
CA VAL A 170 -4.44 -0.64 -22.93
C VAL A 170 -4.63 0.82 -22.60
N GLU A 171 -4.91 1.09 -21.34
CA GLU A 171 -5.00 2.42 -20.77
C GLU A 171 -4.03 2.50 -19.58
N CYS A 172 -3.13 3.49 -19.59
CA CYS A 172 -2.32 3.84 -18.44
C CYS A 172 -2.69 5.26 -18.00
N VAL A 173 -3.22 5.39 -16.80
CA VAL A 173 -3.75 6.66 -16.29
C VAL A 173 -3.22 6.96 -14.90
N ASP A 174 -3.21 8.24 -14.52
CA ASP A 174 -2.99 8.63 -13.15
C ASP A 174 -4.08 8.07 -12.25
N HIS A 175 -3.69 7.56 -11.11
CA HIS A 175 -4.60 6.98 -10.14
C HIS A 175 -4.63 7.78 -8.84
N GLU A 176 -4.47 7.16 -7.70
CA GLU A 176 -4.46 7.85 -6.43
C GLU A 176 -3.10 8.52 -6.18
N THR A 177 -3.12 9.65 -5.48
CA THR A 177 -1.90 10.38 -5.12
C THR A 177 -1.50 9.98 -3.70
N CYS A 178 -0.24 9.66 -3.51
CA CYS A 178 0.37 9.43 -2.21
C CYS A 178 1.15 10.67 -1.78
N ALA A 179 1.09 10.98 -0.48
CA ALA A 179 1.81 12.09 0.13
C ALA A 179 2.96 11.57 0.99
N PHE A 180 4.13 12.17 0.90
CA PHE A 180 5.27 11.83 1.74
C PHE A 180 6.01 13.09 2.21
N VAL A 181 6.72 12.97 3.30
CA VAL A 181 7.53 14.03 3.89
C VAL A 181 8.99 13.62 3.78
N PRO A 182 9.83 14.32 2.99
CA PRO A 182 11.27 14.15 3.06
C PRO A 182 11.76 14.67 4.41
N LEU A 183 12.62 13.90 5.06
CA LEU A 183 13.09 14.21 6.41
C LEU A 183 14.56 14.63 6.40
N PRO A 184 14.93 15.68 7.17
CA PRO A 184 16.32 16.00 7.45
C PRO A 184 16.88 15.10 8.54
N ASP A 185 18.17 15.25 8.84
CA ASP A 185 18.89 14.42 9.83
C ASP A 185 18.51 14.72 11.30
N SER A 186 17.78 15.84 11.55
CA SER A 186 17.40 16.21 12.90
C SER A 186 15.95 16.70 13.03
N TRP A 187 15.35 16.38 14.19
CA TRP A 187 14.01 16.88 14.52
C TRP A 187 13.97 18.41 14.60
N GLU A 188 15.01 19.03 15.11
CA GLU A 188 15.13 20.48 15.26
C GLU A 188 15.08 21.19 13.90
N GLU A 189 15.78 20.64 12.92
CA GLU A 189 15.75 21.15 11.53
C GLU A 189 14.40 20.97 10.91
N TYR A 190 13.81 19.77 11.01
CA TYR A 190 12.47 19.53 10.53
C TYR A 190 11.43 20.46 11.17
N GLN A 191 11.49 20.62 12.50
CA GLN A 191 10.58 21.50 13.24
C GLN A 191 10.68 22.96 12.78
N LYS A 192 11.87 23.46 12.45
CA LYS A 192 12.10 24.81 11.91
C LYS A 192 11.42 24.99 10.54
N SER A 193 11.37 23.95 9.71
CA SER A 193 10.72 23.98 8.39
C SER A 193 9.19 24.07 8.48
N LEU A 194 8.59 23.63 9.60
CA LEU A 194 7.14 23.65 9.79
C LEU A 194 6.58 25.07 9.89
N GLY A 195 5.34 25.27 9.45
CA GLY A 195 4.62 26.52 9.64
C GLY A 195 4.48 26.90 11.12
N LYS A 196 4.58 28.21 11.44
CA LYS A 196 4.56 28.74 12.81
C LYS A 196 3.41 28.18 13.65
N SER A 197 2.21 28.09 13.08
CA SER A 197 1.01 27.59 13.77
C SER A 197 1.16 26.11 14.16
N LEU A 198 1.58 25.23 13.24
CA LEU A 198 1.74 23.80 13.56
C LEU A 198 2.84 23.60 14.59
N ARG A 199 3.99 24.25 14.42
CA ARG A 199 5.12 24.20 15.34
C ARG A 199 4.73 24.61 16.77
N SER A 200 3.97 25.70 16.91
CA SER A 200 3.47 26.16 18.21
C SER A 200 2.45 25.20 18.80
N ASN A 201 1.55 24.67 17.97
CA ASN A 201 0.46 23.79 18.41
C ASN A 201 0.95 22.45 18.94
N ILE A 202 2.00 21.85 18.38
CA ILE A 202 2.56 20.59 18.87
C ILE A 202 2.88 20.69 20.36
N GLY A 203 3.71 21.69 20.75
CA GLY A 203 4.08 21.87 22.15
C GLY A 203 2.92 22.38 23.03
N TYR A 204 2.04 23.20 22.50
CA TYR A 204 0.88 23.68 23.25
C TYR A 204 -0.09 22.55 23.61
N TYR A 205 -0.45 21.68 22.66
CA TYR A 205 -1.36 20.57 22.89
C TYR A 205 -0.81 19.58 23.91
N GLU A 206 0.47 19.25 23.82
CA GLU A 206 1.08 18.35 24.76
C GLU A 206 1.11 18.91 26.17
N ARG A 207 1.54 20.16 26.35
CA ARG A 207 1.50 20.84 27.65
C ARG A 207 0.08 20.97 28.22
N SER A 208 -0.90 21.23 27.36
CA SER A 208 -2.32 21.31 27.77
C SER A 208 -2.84 19.98 28.28
N LEU A 209 -2.49 18.86 27.61
CA LEU A 209 -2.87 17.52 28.07
C LEU A 209 -2.24 17.18 29.42
N ARG A 210 -0.93 17.43 29.59
CA ARG A 210 -0.20 17.14 30.83
C ARG A 210 -0.71 17.88 32.06
N LYS A 211 -1.45 19.01 31.86
CA LYS A 211 -2.11 19.73 32.94
C LYS A 211 -3.36 19.01 33.49
N HIS A 212 -4.02 18.19 32.66
CA HIS A 212 -5.30 17.60 32.98
C HIS A 212 -5.29 16.09 33.06
N TYR A 213 -4.25 15.43 32.53
CA TYR A 213 -4.18 13.99 32.41
C TYR A 213 -2.75 13.48 32.64
N ASN A 214 -2.64 12.26 33.11
CA ASN A 214 -1.37 11.52 33.05
C ASN A 214 -1.14 11.05 31.60
N LEU A 215 -0.33 11.81 30.85
CA LEU A 215 -0.04 11.57 29.43
C LEU A 215 1.15 10.61 29.29
N SER A 216 0.95 9.50 28.57
CA SER A 216 2.03 8.64 28.08
C SER A 216 1.92 8.42 26.57
N ILE A 217 3.06 8.42 25.89
CA ILE A 217 3.19 8.13 24.45
C ILE A 217 4.21 7.03 24.31
N GLY A 218 3.95 6.03 23.48
CA GLY A 218 4.84 4.91 23.24
C GLY A 218 4.54 4.15 21.97
N CYS A 219 5.31 3.10 21.74
CA CYS A 219 5.12 2.12 20.68
C CYS A 219 4.80 0.76 21.31
N ALA A 220 3.79 0.07 20.78
CA ALA A 220 3.32 -1.18 21.35
C ALA A 220 4.38 -2.29 21.24
N THR A 221 4.60 -2.98 22.33
CA THR A 221 5.39 -4.21 22.42
C THR A 221 4.56 -5.42 22.00
N GLU A 222 5.17 -6.60 21.97
CA GLU A 222 4.47 -7.85 21.65
C GLU A 222 3.30 -8.11 22.59
N ASP A 223 3.50 -7.94 23.90
CA ASP A 223 2.47 -8.13 24.94
C ASP A 223 1.31 -7.13 24.82
N GLU A 224 1.56 -5.95 24.28
CA GLU A 224 0.54 -4.90 24.09
C GLU A 224 -0.17 -4.97 22.72
N LEU A 225 0.36 -5.72 21.75
CA LEU A 225 -0.07 -5.68 20.34
C LEU A 225 -1.58 -5.86 20.19
N ASP A 226 -2.14 -6.92 20.72
CA ASP A 226 -3.57 -7.20 20.59
C ASP A 226 -4.46 -6.13 21.21
N LYS A 227 -4.08 -5.60 22.36
CA LYS A 227 -4.78 -4.54 23.07
C LYS A 227 -4.78 -3.25 22.25
N GLU A 228 -3.61 -2.85 21.73
CA GLU A 228 -3.46 -1.60 21.01
C GLU A 228 -4.03 -1.69 19.57
N MET A 229 -4.00 -2.85 18.92
CA MET A 229 -4.72 -3.08 17.67
C MET A 229 -6.25 -2.96 17.85
N ASN A 230 -6.81 -3.50 18.94
CA ASN A 230 -8.22 -3.33 19.26
C ASN A 230 -8.55 -1.86 19.56
N SER A 231 -7.67 -1.14 20.26
CA SER A 231 -7.80 0.30 20.51
C SER A 231 -7.79 1.10 19.21
N LEU A 232 -6.88 0.80 18.28
CA LEU A 232 -6.83 1.41 16.95
C LEU A 232 -8.16 1.21 16.21
N PHE A 233 -8.68 -0.04 16.14
CA PHE A 233 -9.93 -0.32 15.44
C PHE A 233 -11.12 0.42 16.06
N ARG A 234 -11.19 0.49 17.37
CA ARG A 234 -12.21 1.23 18.11
C ARG A 234 -12.14 2.73 17.79
N LEU A 235 -10.97 3.34 17.89
CA LEU A 235 -10.75 4.77 17.68
C LEU A 235 -10.97 5.15 16.21
N HIS A 236 -10.50 4.33 15.28
CA HIS A 236 -10.74 4.51 13.85
C HIS A 236 -12.25 4.47 13.54
N SER A 237 -12.96 3.45 14.03
CA SER A 237 -14.40 3.34 13.81
C SER A 237 -15.14 4.55 14.36
N ARG A 238 -14.83 5.01 15.59
CA ARG A 238 -15.45 6.21 16.18
C ARG A 238 -15.22 7.48 15.35
N ARG A 239 -14.01 7.67 14.85
CA ARG A 239 -13.66 8.80 13.97
C ARG A 239 -14.47 8.81 12.68
N TRP A 240 -14.68 7.64 12.05
CA TRP A 240 -15.44 7.55 10.81
C TRP A 240 -16.95 7.63 11.03
N HIS A 241 -17.48 7.04 12.09
CA HIS A 241 -18.88 7.18 12.47
C HIS A 241 -19.25 8.65 12.76
N SER A 242 -18.36 9.43 13.39
CA SER A 242 -18.59 10.86 13.60
C SER A 242 -18.67 11.65 12.29
N ARG A 243 -18.24 11.06 11.17
CA ARG A 243 -18.31 11.61 9.81
C ARG A 243 -19.39 10.96 8.95
N HIS A 244 -20.23 10.09 9.52
CA HIS A 244 -21.28 9.32 8.84
C HIS A 244 -20.73 8.44 7.70
N GLN A 245 -19.52 7.88 7.86
CA GLN A 245 -18.87 7.01 6.89
C GLN A 245 -18.48 5.68 7.53
N PRO A 246 -18.62 4.53 6.83
CA PRO A 246 -18.04 3.28 7.28
C PRO A 246 -16.53 3.37 7.10
N GLY A 247 -15.75 3.35 8.14
CA GLY A 247 -14.29 3.34 8.02
C GLY A 247 -13.80 2.06 7.34
N VAL A 248 -12.60 2.12 6.72
CA VAL A 248 -11.96 0.97 6.03
C VAL A 248 -11.76 -0.25 6.94
N MET A 249 -11.81 -0.09 8.25
CA MET A 249 -11.69 -1.15 9.26
C MET A 249 -13.04 -1.70 9.75
N ALA A 250 -14.16 -1.48 9.04
CA ALA A 250 -15.49 -1.89 9.51
C ALA A 250 -15.70 -3.42 9.46
N GLY A 251 -15.09 -4.12 8.49
CA GLY A 251 -15.29 -5.56 8.28
C GLY A 251 -14.45 -6.44 9.20
N GLY A 252 -15.01 -7.58 9.67
CA GLY A 252 -14.28 -8.54 10.50
C GLY A 252 -13.09 -9.19 9.77
N ARG A 253 -13.19 -9.42 8.45
CA ARG A 253 -12.11 -9.98 7.62
C ARG A 253 -10.90 -9.05 7.57
N ILE A 254 -11.13 -7.76 7.34
CA ILE A 254 -10.06 -6.76 7.27
C ILE A 254 -9.33 -6.61 8.62
N ARG A 255 -10.07 -6.66 9.75
CA ARG A 255 -9.46 -6.60 11.08
C ARG A 255 -8.61 -7.83 11.37
N ARG A 256 -9.06 -9.04 11.00
CA ARG A 256 -8.24 -10.25 11.12
C ARG A 256 -6.97 -10.17 10.28
N PHE A 257 -7.09 -9.73 9.03
CA PHE A 257 -5.93 -9.48 8.18
C PHE A 257 -4.91 -8.56 8.85
N HIS A 258 -5.35 -7.40 9.36
CA HIS A 258 -4.43 -6.45 9.99
C HIS A 258 -3.84 -6.95 11.31
N LYS A 259 -4.55 -7.79 12.08
CA LYS A 259 -3.96 -8.44 13.25
C LYS A 259 -2.85 -9.41 12.86
N ASP A 260 -3.10 -10.25 11.86
CA ASP A 260 -2.13 -11.24 11.42
C ASP A 260 -0.90 -10.61 10.77
N VAL A 261 -1.09 -9.58 9.94
CA VAL A 261 0.04 -8.88 9.32
C VAL A 261 0.83 -8.07 10.34
N ALA A 262 0.15 -7.44 11.31
CA ALA A 262 0.82 -6.69 12.38
C ALA A 262 1.76 -7.59 13.20
N LYS A 263 1.28 -8.80 13.58
CA LYS A 263 2.11 -9.77 14.29
C LYS A 263 3.35 -10.14 13.47
N ARG A 264 3.16 -10.53 12.20
CA ARG A 264 4.28 -10.92 11.32
C ARG A 264 5.28 -9.79 11.08
N LEU A 265 4.81 -8.55 10.96
CA LEU A 265 5.68 -7.38 10.79
C LEU A 265 6.38 -6.99 12.10
N LEU A 266 5.74 -7.23 13.26
CA LEU A 266 6.39 -7.06 14.56
C LEU A 266 7.53 -8.05 14.73
N ASP A 267 7.33 -9.32 14.40
CA ASP A 267 8.35 -10.38 14.42
C ASP A 267 9.57 -10.03 13.54
N ARG A 268 9.38 -9.15 12.55
CA ARG A 268 10.45 -8.65 11.67
C ARG A 268 11.02 -7.30 12.10
N GLY A 269 10.58 -6.74 13.20
CA GLY A 269 10.98 -5.40 13.65
C GLY A 269 10.48 -4.27 12.74
N ARG A 270 9.50 -4.55 11.88
CA ARG A 270 8.97 -3.60 10.87
C ARG A 270 7.67 -2.91 11.28
N LEU A 271 7.04 -3.32 12.38
CA LEU A 271 5.85 -2.67 12.91
C LEU A 271 6.21 -1.51 13.83
N ARG A 272 5.49 -0.40 13.68
CA ARG A 272 5.45 0.74 14.60
C ARG A 272 3.99 1.09 14.91
N LEU A 273 3.45 0.52 15.98
CA LEU A 273 2.08 0.84 16.45
C LEU A 273 2.18 1.83 17.62
N TYR A 274 2.16 3.11 17.30
CA TYR A 274 2.21 4.17 18.29
C TYR A 274 0.87 4.34 19.00
N TYR A 275 0.92 4.66 20.28
CA TYR A 275 -0.25 5.02 21.09
C TYR A 275 -0.02 6.28 21.91
N LEU A 276 -1.09 6.98 22.19
CA LEU A 276 -1.17 8.04 23.18
C LEU A 276 -2.22 7.63 24.21
N LYS A 277 -1.81 7.47 25.46
CA LYS A 277 -2.68 7.14 26.59
C LYS A 277 -2.89 8.37 27.48
N LEU A 278 -4.11 8.55 27.94
CA LEU A 278 -4.49 9.51 29.00
C LEU A 278 -5.06 8.69 30.16
N ASP A 279 -4.48 8.85 31.34
CA ASP A 279 -4.84 8.10 32.55
C ASP A 279 -4.89 6.57 32.30
N GLY A 280 -3.90 6.06 31.54
CA GLY A 280 -3.77 4.64 31.20
C GLY A 280 -4.68 4.14 30.08
N VAL A 281 -5.58 4.99 29.53
CA VAL A 281 -6.51 4.62 28.46
C VAL A 281 -6.05 5.16 27.11
N THR A 282 -5.93 4.30 26.10
CA THR A 282 -5.52 4.68 24.74
C THR A 282 -6.57 5.56 24.06
N GLN A 283 -6.21 6.81 23.77
CA GLN A 283 -7.06 7.85 23.17
C GLN A 283 -6.64 8.23 21.74
N ALA A 284 -5.43 7.86 21.32
CA ALA A 284 -5.02 7.93 19.93
C ALA A 284 -4.06 6.76 19.62
N ALA A 285 -4.10 6.30 18.36
CA ALA A 285 -3.18 5.28 17.85
C ALA A 285 -2.81 5.58 16.40
N LEU A 286 -1.55 5.31 16.03
CA LEU A 286 -1.04 5.32 14.66
C LEU A 286 -0.45 3.96 14.33
N TYR A 287 -0.86 3.41 13.21
CA TYR A 287 -0.40 2.14 12.67
C TYR A 287 0.55 2.40 11.53
N CYS A 288 1.83 2.21 11.79
CA CYS A 288 2.92 2.51 10.89
C CYS A 288 3.80 1.28 10.67
N PHE A 289 4.56 1.31 9.58
CA PHE A 289 5.53 0.27 9.22
C PHE A 289 6.85 0.91 8.83
N THR A 290 7.95 0.22 9.09
CA THR A 290 9.28 0.60 8.59
C THR A 290 9.72 -0.37 7.51
N PHE A 291 10.22 0.15 6.41
CA PHE A 291 10.88 -0.66 5.41
C PHE A 291 11.91 0.17 4.65
N LYS A 292 13.13 -0.32 4.54
CA LYS A 292 14.28 0.44 4.03
C LYS A 292 14.41 1.77 4.77
N ASP A 293 14.47 2.87 4.07
CA ASP A 293 14.63 4.23 4.58
C ASP A 293 13.31 4.96 4.85
N THR A 294 12.17 4.24 4.84
CA THR A 294 10.83 4.83 4.88
C THR A 294 9.99 4.32 6.05
N MET A 295 9.34 5.24 6.74
CA MET A 295 8.21 4.97 7.65
C MET A 295 6.90 5.18 6.90
N TYR A 296 6.05 4.16 6.82
CA TYR A 296 4.74 4.20 6.19
C TYR A 296 3.66 4.41 7.24
N TYR A 297 3.00 5.56 7.26
CA TYR A 297 1.85 5.85 8.11
C TYR A 297 0.57 5.33 7.44
N TYR A 298 0.18 4.10 7.78
CA TYR A 298 -0.92 3.40 7.13
C TYR A 298 -2.30 3.86 7.62
N LEU A 299 -2.48 3.97 8.93
CA LEU A 299 -3.78 4.27 9.52
C LEU A 299 -3.66 4.96 10.86
N GLY A 300 -4.60 5.87 11.17
CA GLY A 300 -4.69 6.48 12.48
C GLY A 300 -6.12 6.61 12.99
N GLY A 301 -6.26 6.55 14.29
CA GLY A 301 -7.52 6.79 15.00
C GLY A 301 -7.29 7.62 16.25
N PHE A 302 -8.27 8.46 16.61
CA PHE A 302 -8.25 9.21 17.86
C PHE A 302 -9.68 9.39 18.39
N GLU A 303 -9.83 9.66 19.69
CA GLU A 303 -11.11 9.91 20.33
C GLU A 303 -11.64 11.29 19.88
N PRO A 304 -12.78 11.34 19.14
CA PRO A 304 -13.31 12.59 18.60
C PRO A 304 -13.68 13.63 19.67
N ARG A 305 -14.08 13.19 20.86
CA ARG A 305 -14.44 14.07 21.97
C ARG A 305 -13.26 14.90 22.49
N LEU A 306 -12.04 14.41 22.24
CA LEU A 306 -10.78 15.05 22.62
C LEU A 306 -10.11 15.81 21.45
N ALA A 307 -10.83 16.03 20.33
CA ALA A 307 -10.27 16.67 19.13
C ALA A 307 -9.64 18.04 19.41
N LYS A 308 -10.17 18.81 20.38
CA LYS A 308 -9.63 20.11 20.79
C LYS A 308 -8.17 20.06 21.29
N TYR A 309 -7.72 18.91 21.77
CA TYR A 309 -6.36 18.71 22.26
C TYR A 309 -5.39 18.24 21.19
N GLY A 310 -5.81 18.12 19.94
CA GLY A 310 -4.92 17.80 18.82
C GLY A 310 -4.17 16.47 18.92
N LEU A 311 -4.80 15.41 19.48
CA LEU A 311 -4.16 14.12 19.74
C LEU A 311 -3.45 13.53 18.51
N GLY A 312 -4.10 13.61 17.34
CA GLY A 312 -3.49 13.15 16.09
C GLY A 312 -2.26 13.97 15.68
N THR A 313 -2.25 15.27 15.98
CA THR A 313 -1.09 16.14 15.71
C THR A 313 0.09 15.76 16.60
N ILE A 314 -0.15 15.54 17.89
CA ILE A 314 0.91 15.14 18.84
C ILE A 314 1.50 13.79 18.40
N LEU A 315 0.65 12.80 18.11
CA LEU A 315 1.12 11.46 17.80
C LEU A 315 1.81 11.38 16.43
N THR A 316 1.35 12.17 15.44
CA THR A 316 2.05 12.28 14.14
C THR A 316 3.40 12.96 14.31
N ALA A 317 3.52 14.02 15.12
CA ALA A 317 4.79 14.67 15.41
C ALA A 317 5.77 13.70 16.11
N HIS A 318 5.26 12.88 17.04
CA HIS A 318 6.05 11.86 17.71
C HIS A 318 6.55 10.80 16.72
N ALA A 319 5.68 10.30 15.84
CA ALA A 319 6.06 9.31 14.82
C ALA A 319 7.10 9.85 13.83
N ILE A 320 6.99 11.12 13.41
CA ILE A 320 7.98 11.76 12.53
C ILE A 320 9.32 11.92 13.26
N ARG A 321 9.31 12.33 14.55
CA ARG A 321 10.53 12.41 15.36
C ARG A 321 11.19 11.05 15.48
N ASP A 322 10.47 10.00 15.84
CA ASP A 322 10.97 8.63 15.91
C ASP A 322 11.55 8.16 14.56
N THR A 323 10.93 8.55 13.44
CA THR A 323 11.43 8.24 12.10
C THR A 323 12.81 8.85 11.86
N ILE A 324 13.02 10.09 12.26
CA ILE A 324 14.32 10.77 12.17
C ILE A 324 15.34 10.12 13.12
N GLU A 325 14.96 9.84 14.36
CA GLU A 325 15.81 9.18 15.37
C GLU A 325 16.22 7.77 14.94
N LEU A 326 15.41 7.08 14.14
CA LEU A 326 15.73 5.79 13.50
C LEU A 326 16.65 5.93 12.27
N GLY A 327 17.04 7.15 11.88
CA GLY A 327 17.85 7.41 10.69
C GLY A 327 17.15 7.18 9.36
N LEU A 328 15.81 7.22 9.34
CA LEU A 328 15.03 7.07 8.12
C LEU A 328 14.82 8.44 7.44
N SER A 329 14.93 8.47 6.12
CA SER A 329 14.89 9.71 5.33
C SER A 329 13.50 10.13 4.89
N ARG A 330 12.48 9.27 5.07
CA ARG A 330 11.14 9.49 4.54
C ARG A 330 10.03 9.06 5.49
N PHE A 331 9.04 9.93 5.67
CA PHE A 331 7.78 9.62 6.33
C PHE A 331 6.64 9.65 5.30
N ASP A 332 6.18 8.47 4.87
CA ASP A 332 5.16 8.31 3.85
C ASP A 332 3.77 8.28 4.48
N MET A 333 2.95 9.28 4.16
CA MET A 333 1.58 9.40 4.65
C MET A 333 0.58 8.68 3.75
N LEU A 334 1.07 7.97 2.74
CA LEU A 334 0.32 7.13 1.82
C LEU A 334 -0.78 7.89 1.06
N ARG A 335 -1.72 7.13 0.45
CA ARG A 335 -2.77 7.70 -0.41
C ARG A 335 -3.71 8.64 0.34
N GLY A 336 -4.28 9.57 -0.41
CA GLY A 336 -5.28 10.54 0.04
C GLY A 336 -4.78 11.98 -0.04
N ARG A 337 -5.70 12.85 -0.39
CA ARG A 337 -5.45 14.30 -0.57
C ARG A 337 -6.00 15.12 0.61
N GLU A 338 -5.86 14.57 1.83
CA GLU A 338 -6.35 15.28 3.00
C GLU A 338 -5.49 16.49 3.31
N ASP A 339 -6.12 17.66 3.44
CA ASP A 339 -5.43 18.97 3.65
C ASP A 339 -4.48 18.98 4.85
N TYR A 340 -4.73 18.13 5.87
CA TYR A 340 -3.85 18.09 7.03
C TYR A 340 -2.44 17.60 6.69
N LYS A 341 -2.28 16.78 5.63
CA LYS A 341 -0.97 16.26 5.19
C LYS A 341 -0.05 17.41 4.75
N ASN A 342 -0.59 18.41 4.03
CA ASN A 342 0.17 19.54 3.54
C ASN A 342 0.82 20.36 4.68
N ARG A 343 0.24 20.33 5.89
CA ARG A 343 0.78 21.03 7.07
C ARG A 343 2.13 20.47 7.51
N TRP A 344 2.42 19.20 7.17
CA TRP A 344 3.66 18.51 7.47
C TRP A 344 4.74 18.68 6.39
N ARG A 345 4.58 19.63 5.47
CA ARG A 345 5.50 19.84 4.34
C ARG A 345 5.58 18.63 3.40
N SER A 346 4.47 17.93 3.25
CA SER A 346 4.43 16.77 2.37
C SER A 346 4.50 17.18 0.90
N GLU A 347 5.21 16.38 0.15
CA GLU A 347 5.21 16.30 -1.31
C GLU A 347 4.22 15.23 -1.75
N THR A 348 3.84 15.24 -3.03
CA THR A 348 2.88 14.27 -3.55
C THR A 348 3.35 13.66 -4.86
N LEU A 349 3.11 12.36 -5.01
CA LEU A 349 3.37 11.61 -6.23
C LEU A 349 2.12 10.83 -6.65
N PRO A 350 1.71 10.92 -7.93
CA PRO A 350 0.58 10.12 -8.43
C PRO A 350 1.03 8.69 -8.69
N ASN A 351 0.26 7.73 -8.20
CA ASN A 351 0.37 6.36 -8.64
C ASN A 351 -0.24 6.21 -10.03
N ARG A 352 0.13 5.16 -10.72
CA ARG A 352 -0.41 4.79 -12.02
C ARG A 352 -1.36 3.60 -11.90
N ARG A 353 -2.25 3.49 -12.87
CA ARG A 353 -3.13 2.35 -13.09
C ARG A 353 -3.03 1.93 -14.54
N LEU A 354 -2.78 0.66 -14.74
CA LEU A 354 -2.76 -0.01 -16.03
C LEU A 354 -4.01 -0.86 -16.16
N PHE A 355 -4.87 -0.54 -17.13
CA PHE A 355 -6.06 -1.30 -17.44
C PHE A 355 -5.92 -1.91 -18.82
N ILE A 356 -5.98 -3.26 -18.92
CA ILE A 356 -5.88 -4.00 -20.16
C ILE A 356 -7.19 -4.74 -20.41
N SER A 357 -7.73 -4.63 -21.60
CA SER A 357 -8.97 -5.31 -21.99
C SER A 357 -8.86 -5.92 -23.37
N LYS A 358 -9.49 -7.07 -23.56
CA LYS A 358 -9.65 -7.74 -24.85
C LYS A 358 -10.92 -7.29 -25.55
N PRO A 359 -11.06 -7.49 -26.87
CA PRO A 359 -12.31 -7.27 -27.57
C PRO A 359 -13.42 -8.17 -26.99
N GLY A 360 -14.65 -7.66 -26.88
CA GLY A 360 -15.80 -8.44 -26.48
C GLY A 360 -16.72 -7.75 -25.47
N VAL A 361 -17.89 -8.35 -25.26
CA VAL A 361 -18.95 -7.79 -24.42
C VAL A 361 -18.51 -7.74 -22.94
N ARG A 362 -17.88 -8.80 -22.43
CA ARG A 362 -17.44 -8.89 -21.03
C ARG A 362 -16.45 -7.78 -20.66
N SER A 363 -15.47 -7.54 -21.52
CA SER A 363 -14.49 -6.48 -21.29
C SER A 363 -15.09 -5.08 -21.41
N ARG A 364 -16.07 -4.89 -22.31
CA ARG A 364 -16.85 -3.63 -22.38
C ARG A 364 -17.67 -3.40 -21.12
N THR A 365 -18.30 -4.46 -20.60
CA THR A 365 -19.03 -4.41 -19.33
C THR A 365 -18.09 -4.06 -18.17
N ALA A 366 -16.93 -4.69 -18.10
CA ALA A 366 -15.90 -4.36 -17.08
C ALA A 366 -15.49 -2.88 -17.14
N ARG A 367 -15.21 -2.38 -18.34
CA ARG A 367 -14.84 -0.97 -18.56
C ARG A 367 -15.95 0.00 -18.14
N ALA A 368 -17.19 -0.32 -18.45
CA ALA A 368 -18.36 0.49 -18.07
C ALA A 368 -18.55 0.53 -16.54
N LEU A 369 -18.51 -0.63 -15.88
CA LEU A 369 -18.60 -0.76 -14.42
C LEU A 369 -17.48 0.02 -13.74
N HIS A 370 -16.27 -0.14 -14.24
CA HIS A 370 -15.09 0.55 -13.75
C HIS A 370 -15.18 2.07 -13.90
N GLY A 371 -15.69 2.54 -15.04
CA GLY A 371 -15.98 3.95 -15.26
C GLY A 371 -17.02 4.50 -14.28
N CYS A 372 -18.04 3.69 -13.93
CA CYS A 372 -19.03 4.05 -12.92
C CYS A 372 -18.42 4.14 -11.52
N GLU A 373 -17.61 3.17 -11.10
CA GLU A 373 -16.91 3.19 -9.81
C GLU A 373 -16.05 4.46 -9.66
N ARG A 374 -15.26 4.78 -10.67
CA ARG A 374 -14.43 6.00 -10.67
C ARG A 374 -15.27 7.27 -10.52
N ARG A 375 -16.41 7.37 -11.20
CA ARG A 375 -17.32 8.53 -11.08
C ARG A 375 -17.91 8.64 -9.69
N ILE A 376 -18.29 7.51 -9.10
CA ILE A 376 -18.83 7.45 -7.73
C ILE A 376 -17.76 7.86 -6.73
N GLU A 377 -16.55 7.33 -6.84
CA GLU A 377 -15.43 7.72 -5.97
C GLU A 377 -15.08 9.20 -6.08
N CYS A 378 -15.01 9.73 -7.30
CA CYS A 378 -14.77 11.17 -7.53
C CYS A 378 -15.87 12.02 -6.91
N ALA A 379 -17.15 11.66 -7.09
CA ALA A 379 -18.27 12.39 -6.51
C ALA A 379 -18.26 12.36 -4.96
N PHE A 380 -17.90 11.22 -4.35
CA PHE A 380 -17.73 11.13 -2.90
C PHE A 380 -16.56 11.99 -2.40
N LYS A 381 -15.42 11.96 -3.09
CA LYS A 381 -14.24 12.79 -2.75
C LYS A 381 -14.55 14.28 -2.86
N GLU A 382 -15.25 14.73 -3.90
CA GLU A 382 -15.68 16.12 -4.07
C GLU A 382 -16.67 16.57 -2.99
N ARG A 383 -17.64 15.72 -2.63
CA ARG A 383 -18.59 16.02 -1.54
C ARG A 383 -17.88 16.16 -0.20
N ALA A 384 -16.92 15.27 0.09
CA ALA A 384 -16.11 15.35 1.29
C ALA A 384 -15.26 16.64 1.35
N ALA A 385 -14.67 17.05 0.23
CA ALA A 385 -13.91 18.30 0.13
C ALA A 385 -14.81 19.54 0.33
N ARG A 386 -15.97 19.59 -0.29
CA ARG A 386 -16.94 20.71 -0.14
C ARG A 386 -17.47 20.82 1.30
N SER A 387 -17.71 19.72 1.98
CA SER A 387 -18.16 19.72 3.38
C SER A 387 -17.08 20.22 4.34
N HIS A 388 -15.82 20.08 4.00
CA HIS A 388 -14.68 20.63 4.77
C HIS A 388 -14.55 22.15 4.59
N SER A 389 -14.64 22.64 3.34
CA SER A 389 -14.55 24.07 3.04
C SER A 389 -15.71 24.88 3.67
N ALA A 390 -16.90 24.29 3.73
CA ALA A 390 -18.06 24.93 4.32
C ALA A 390 -17.96 25.09 5.85
N LYS A 391 -17.22 24.19 6.54
CA LYS A 391 -16.99 24.26 8.00
C LYS A 391 -15.85 25.17 8.43
N GLN A 392 -15.03 25.64 7.49
CA GLN A 392 -13.88 26.54 7.74
C GLN A 392 -14.18 28.02 7.45
N ARG A 393 -15.36 28.36 6.97
CA ARG A 393 -15.73 29.79 6.88
C ARG A 393 -15.93 30.32 8.30
N PRO A 394 -15.21 31.42 8.71
CA PRO A 394 -15.48 32.08 9.96
C PRO A 394 -16.95 32.52 9.95
N ARG A 395 -17.66 32.28 11.03
CA ARG A 395 -18.90 33.00 11.30
C ARG A 395 -18.48 34.41 11.62
N ASP A 396 -18.49 35.27 10.61
CA ASP A 396 -18.46 36.71 10.80
C ASP A 396 -19.79 37.10 11.46
N SER A 397 -19.74 37.39 12.71
CA SER A 397 -20.69 38.27 13.44
C SER A 397 -20.08 38.65 14.78
#